data_189e55989386f352172a878ba2f21110
#
_entry.id   189e55989386f352172a878ba2f21110
#
_cell.length_a   1.000
_cell.length_b   1.000
_cell.length_c   1.000
_cell.angle_alpha   90.00
_cell.angle_beta   90.00
_cell.angle_gamma   90.00
#
_symmetry.space_group_name_H-M   'P 1'
#
loop_
_entity.id
_entity.type
_entity.pdbx_description
1 polymer ?
#
loop_
_entity_poly.entity_id
_entity_poly.type
_entity_poly.pdbx_seq_one_letter_code
_entity_poly.pdbx_strand_id
1 'polypeptide(L)'
;MTVSDGVTGGSGSGWSDRFEEGLHPSIERFNASIGFDITLLQQDLDGSVAHARMLGRCGLISAQESEQLIEGLETIRREAAAGEFNPGLEAEDVHFAVERRLIELLGPLGKKLHTGRCLLYTSPSPRDISGPRMPSSA
;
A
#
# COMPACT_ATOMS: atom_id res chain seq x y z
N MET A 1 39.97 -16.29 -11.54
CA MET A 1 38.74 -16.96 -11.16
C MET A 1 37.99 -16.02 -10.23
N THR A 2 37.16 -15.13 -10.77
CA THR A 2 36.39 -14.13 -10.02
C THR A 2 34.95 -14.60 -9.98
N VAL A 3 34.48 -14.93 -8.78
CA VAL A 3 33.10 -15.31 -8.51
C VAL A 3 32.29 -14.01 -8.41
N SER A 4 31.40 -13.79 -9.35
CA SER A 4 30.44 -12.69 -9.32
C SER A 4 29.27 -13.13 -8.48
N ASP A 5 29.16 -12.59 -7.26
CA ASP A 5 27.97 -12.71 -6.43
C ASP A 5 26.82 -11.91 -7.06
N GLY A 6 25.91 -12.63 -7.70
CA GLY A 6 24.64 -12.08 -8.16
C GLY A 6 23.72 -11.87 -6.97
N VAL A 7 23.59 -10.63 -6.52
CA VAL A 7 22.52 -10.21 -5.61
C VAL A 7 21.21 -10.27 -6.36
N THR A 8 20.46 -11.36 -6.21
CA THR A 8 19.08 -11.45 -6.61
C THR A 8 18.24 -10.60 -5.65
N GLY A 9 17.82 -9.43 -6.11
CA GLY A 9 16.87 -8.59 -5.37
C GLY A 9 15.56 -9.36 -5.15
N GLY A 10 15.32 -9.81 -3.94
CA GLY A 10 14.06 -10.43 -3.55
C GLY A 10 12.96 -9.37 -3.59
N SER A 11 11.90 -9.65 -4.33
CA SER A 11 10.64 -8.91 -4.28
C SER A 11 9.94 -9.26 -2.96
N GLY A 12 10.31 -8.58 -1.86
CA GLY A 12 9.72 -8.82 -0.56
C GLY A 12 8.29 -8.27 -0.49
N SER A 13 7.36 -9.05 0.03
CA SER A 13 6.11 -8.55 0.59
C SER A 13 6.43 -7.70 1.83
N GLY A 14 5.62 -6.69 2.17
CA GLY A 14 5.91 -5.75 3.28
C GLY A 14 6.16 -6.42 4.63
N TRP A 15 5.76 -7.68 4.82
CA TRP A 15 6.05 -8.52 5.97
C TRP A 15 7.38 -9.24 5.88
N SER A 16 7.84 -9.59 4.68
CA SER A 16 9.07 -10.39 4.49
C SER A 16 10.35 -9.60 4.72
N ASP A 17 10.31 -8.26 4.69
CA ASP A 17 11.48 -7.42 5.00
C ASP A 17 12.00 -7.58 6.44
N ARG A 18 11.24 -8.26 7.31
CA ARG A 18 11.63 -8.56 8.69
C ARG A 18 12.28 -9.93 8.87
N PHE A 19 12.24 -10.78 7.86
CA PHE A 19 12.78 -12.13 7.91
C PHE A 19 13.90 -12.26 6.88
N GLU A 20 15.00 -12.87 7.27
CA GLU A 20 16.14 -13.16 6.37
C GLU A 20 15.77 -14.21 5.31
N GLU A 21 14.78 -15.04 5.60
CA GLU A 21 14.22 -16.02 4.66
C GLU A 21 12.79 -15.60 4.30
N GLY A 22 12.45 -15.65 3.00
CA GLY A 22 11.09 -15.38 2.52
C GLY A 22 10.07 -16.38 3.09
N LEU A 23 8.81 -15.95 3.18
CA LEU A 23 7.71 -16.82 3.61
C LEU A 23 7.54 -18.00 2.65
N HIS A 24 7.10 -19.14 3.19
CA HIS A 24 6.78 -20.29 2.35
C HIS A 24 5.60 -19.92 1.40
N PRO A 25 5.64 -20.30 0.10
CA PRO A 25 4.63 -19.90 -0.88
C PRO A 25 3.17 -20.21 -0.52
N SER A 26 2.93 -21.23 0.31
CA SER A 26 1.59 -21.54 0.81
C SER A 26 1.09 -20.53 1.85
N ILE A 27 2.00 -19.94 2.63
CA ILE A 27 1.67 -18.93 3.64
C ILE A 27 1.41 -17.59 2.91
N GLU A 28 2.21 -17.27 1.91
CA GLU A 28 1.99 -16.07 1.08
C GLU A 28 0.62 -16.11 0.42
N ARG A 29 0.24 -17.24 -0.20
CA ARG A 29 -1.09 -17.43 -0.79
C ARG A 29 -2.23 -17.39 0.23
N PHE A 30 -2.00 -17.87 1.44
CA PHE A 30 -3.00 -17.84 2.50
C PHE A 30 -3.25 -16.43 3.03
N ASN A 31 -2.18 -15.62 3.09
CA ASN A 31 -2.25 -14.24 3.57
C ASN A 31 -2.70 -13.24 2.49
N ALA A 32 -2.58 -13.60 1.20
CA ALA A 32 -2.93 -12.71 0.10
C ALA A 32 -4.45 -12.51 -0.01
N SER A 33 -4.90 -11.28 0.14
CA SER A 33 -6.31 -10.89 -0.02
C SER A 33 -6.59 -10.25 -1.38
N ILE A 34 -5.57 -10.05 -2.21
CA ILE A 34 -5.64 -9.30 -3.47
C ILE A 34 -6.74 -9.79 -4.43
N GLY A 35 -7.08 -11.07 -4.41
CA GLY A 35 -8.07 -11.64 -5.33
C GLY A 35 -9.48 -11.05 -5.19
N PHE A 36 -9.85 -10.58 -3.99
CA PHE A 36 -11.13 -9.90 -3.74
C PHE A 36 -10.94 -8.41 -3.39
N ASP A 37 -9.80 -8.02 -2.83
CA ASP A 37 -9.49 -6.64 -2.48
C ASP A 37 -9.41 -5.71 -3.71
N ILE A 38 -9.10 -6.27 -4.88
CA ILE A 38 -9.05 -5.50 -6.13
C ILE A 38 -10.38 -4.78 -6.43
N THR A 39 -11.50 -5.28 -5.91
CA THR A 39 -12.80 -4.62 -6.02
C THR A 39 -12.85 -3.28 -5.28
N LEU A 40 -11.96 -3.07 -4.31
CA LEU A 40 -11.84 -1.86 -3.50
C LEU A 40 -10.81 -0.86 -4.07
N LEU A 41 -10.22 -1.15 -5.22
CA LEU A 41 -9.15 -0.34 -5.81
C LEU A 41 -9.54 1.14 -5.95
N GLN A 42 -10.76 1.43 -6.38
CA GLN A 42 -11.21 2.83 -6.56
C GLN A 42 -11.27 3.56 -5.22
N GLN A 43 -11.78 2.91 -4.19
CA GLN A 43 -11.87 3.46 -2.84
C GLN A 43 -10.47 3.68 -2.23
N ASP A 44 -9.55 2.74 -2.47
CA ASP A 44 -8.16 2.89 -2.02
C ASP A 44 -7.47 4.06 -2.72
N LEU A 45 -7.66 4.22 -4.02
CA LEU A 45 -7.13 5.37 -4.78
C LEU A 45 -7.71 6.69 -4.29
N ASP A 46 -9.01 6.77 -4.02
CA ASP A 46 -9.66 7.98 -3.48
C ASP A 46 -9.08 8.34 -2.10
N GLY A 47 -8.94 7.36 -1.22
CA GLY A 47 -8.32 7.53 0.08
C GLY A 47 -6.86 7.97 -0.02
N SER A 48 -6.10 7.38 -0.94
CA SER A 48 -4.70 7.70 -1.18
C SER A 48 -4.51 9.11 -1.73
N VAL A 49 -5.37 9.57 -2.64
CA VAL A 49 -5.39 10.97 -3.13
C VAL A 49 -5.68 11.95 -2.00
N ALA A 50 -6.69 11.65 -1.18
CA ALA A 50 -7.01 12.49 -0.02
C ALA A 50 -5.84 12.55 0.97
N HIS A 51 -5.17 11.42 1.21
CA HIS A 51 -4.00 11.33 2.08
C HIS A 51 -2.81 12.14 1.54
N ALA A 52 -2.49 12.04 0.24
CA ALA A 52 -1.43 12.82 -0.39
C ALA A 52 -1.69 14.33 -0.25
N ARG A 53 -2.93 14.78 -0.46
CA ARG A 53 -3.33 16.18 -0.24
C ARG A 53 -3.14 16.61 1.21
N MET A 54 -3.50 15.78 2.15
CA MET A 54 -3.33 16.04 3.58
C MET A 54 -1.85 16.18 3.93
N LEU A 55 -0.99 15.26 3.46
CA LEU A 55 0.46 15.33 3.69
C LEU A 55 1.06 16.66 3.18
N GLY A 56 0.65 17.12 1.99
CA GLY A 56 1.08 18.40 1.44
C GLY A 56 0.58 19.58 2.27
N ARG A 57 -0.69 19.59 2.69
CA ARG A 57 -1.28 20.66 3.53
C ARG A 57 -0.65 20.75 4.91
N CYS A 58 -0.26 19.61 5.50
CA CYS A 58 0.43 19.56 6.79
C CYS A 58 1.93 19.89 6.69
N GLY A 59 2.47 20.10 5.49
CA GLY A 59 3.89 20.37 5.28
C GLY A 59 4.81 19.17 5.54
N LEU A 60 4.26 17.95 5.58
CA LEU A 60 5.04 16.71 5.73
C LEU A 60 5.78 16.34 4.44
N ILE A 61 5.21 16.73 3.31
CA ILE A 61 5.82 16.72 1.98
C ILE A 61 5.62 18.08 1.33
N SER A 62 6.40 18.42 0.30
CA SER A 62 6.22 19.65 -0.44
C SER A 62 4.91 19.63 -1.25
N ALA A 63 4.40 20.81 -1.63
CA ALA A 63 3.23 20.91 -2.50
C ALA A 63 3.48 20.21 -3.85
N GLN A 64 4.67 20.37 -4.41
CA GLN A 64 5.07 19.71 -5.66
C GLN A 64 5.08 18.19 -5.53
N GLU A 65 5.62 17.64 -4.43
CA GLU A 65 5.60 16.20 -4.16
C GLU A 65 4.17 15.68 -4.01
N SER A 66 3.29 16.44 -3.35
CA SER A 66 1.88 16.08 -3.23
C SER A 66 1.19 16.01 -4.60
N GLU A 67 1.44 16.97 -5.48
CA GLU A 67 0.89 16.98 -6.84
C GLU A 67 1.40 15.79 -7.67
N GLN A 68 2.70 15.50 -7.60
CA GLN A 68 3.28 14.34 -8.29
C GLN A 68 2.70 13.01 -7.80
N LEU A 69 2.48 12.85 -6.49
CA LEU A 69 1.83 11.67 -5.94
C LEU A 69 0.40 11.52 -6.44
N ILE A 70 -0.37 12.62 -6.47
CA ILE A 70 -1.73 12.63 -6.98
C ILE A 70 -1.77 12.26 -8.46
N GLU A 71 -0.89 12.82 -9.27
CA GLU A 71 -0.78 12.50 -10.71
C GLU A 71 -0.44 11.03 -10.94
N GLY A 72 0.48 10.46 -10.14
CA GLY A 72 0.80 9.05 -10.17
C GLY A 72 -0.40 8.16 -9.83
N LEU A 73 -1.17 8.52 -8.80
CA LEU A 73 -2.39 7.79 -8.42
C LEU A 73 -3.47 7.87 -9.51
N GLU A 74 -3.65 9.02 -10.14
CA GLU A 74 -4.59 9.16 -11.27
C GLU A 74 -4.11 8.40 -12.52
N THR A 75 -2.81 8.20 -12.68
CA THR A 75 -2.27 7.33 -13.73
C THR A 75 -2.63 5.88 -13.47
N ILE A 76 -2.45 5.40 -12.23
CA ILE A 76 -2.87 4.04 -11.83
C ILE A 76 -4.38 3.86 -12.03
N ARG A 77 -5.19 4.88 -11.73
CA ARG A 77 -6.64 4.85 -11.97
C ARG A 77 -6.97 4.65 -13.45
N ARG A 78 -6.26 5.34 -14.35
CA ARG A 78 -6.43 5.18 -15.80
C ARG A 78 -5.98 3.81 -16.28
N GLU A 79 -4.85 3.31 -15.80
CA GLU A 79 -4.38 1.94 -16.08
C GLU A 79 -5.41 0.90 -15.64
N ALA A 80 -5.99 1.06 -14.46
CA ALA A 80 -7.04 0.17 -13.96
C ALA A 80 -8.31 0.20 -14.83
N ALA A 81 -8.74 1.40 -15.24
CA ALA A 81 -9.90 1.55 -16.13
C ALA A 81 -9.67 0.95 -17.52
N ALA A 82 -8.43 0.97 -18.00
CA ALA A 82 -8.01 0.33 -19.25
C ALA A 82 -7.82 -1.19 -19.13
N GLY A 83 -7.86 -1.76 -17.91
CA GLY A 83 -7.56 -3.17 -17.66
C GLY A 83 -6.06 -3.50 -17.73
N GLU A 84 -5.21 -2.49 -17.67
CA GLU A 84 -3.75 -2.62 -17.76
C GLU A 84 -3.08 -2.75 -16.37
N PHE A 85 -3.80 -2.36 -15.32
CA PHE A 85 -3.30 -2.51 -13.96
C PHE A 85 -3.38 -3.95 -13.51
N ASN A 86 -2.22 -4.61 -13.44
CA ASN A 86 -2.10 -5.98 -12.95
C ASN A 86 -1.30 -5.96 -11.64
N PRO A 87 -1.96 -6.12 -10.48
CA PRO A 87 -1.28 -6.12 -9.19
C PRO A 87 -0.31 -7.29 -9.01
N GLY A 88 -0.45 -8.37 -9.82
CA GLY A 88 0.25 -9.64 -9.62
C GLY A 88 -0.31 -10.42 -8.42
N LEU A 89 -0.11 -11.73 -8.43
CA LEU A 89 -0.48 -12.61 -7.30
C LEU A 89 0.45 -12.43 -6.09
N GLU A 90 1.54 -11.69 -6.26
CA GLU A 90 2.53 -11.40 -5.23
C GLU A 90 2.12 -10.21 -4.34
N ALA A 91 1.13 -9.43 -4.75
CA ALA A 91 0.62 -8.35 -3.92
C ALA A 91 -0.21 -8.94 -2.77
N GLU A 92 0.14 -8.58 -1.54
CA GLU A 92 -0.56 -9.02 -0.35
C GLU A 92 -2.00 -8.49 -0.34
N ASP A 93 -2.17 -7.20 -0.64
CA ASP A 93 -3.44 -6.51 -0.74
C ASP A 93 -3.44 -5.43 -1.84
N VAL A 94 -4.59 -4.79 -2.06
CA VAL A 94 -4.75 -3.74 -3.07
C VAL A 94 -3.89 -2.51 -2.74
N HIS A 95 -3.76 -2.17 -1.47
CA HIS A 95 -3.01 -1.01 -1.03
C HIS A 95 -1.52 -1.17 -1.34
N PHE A 96 -0.95 -2.34 -1.03
CA PHE A 96 0.42 -2.67 -1.36
C PHE A 96 0.67 -2.68 -2.88
N ALA A 97 -0.29 -3.19 -3.66
CA ALA A 97 -0.22 -3.16 -5.12
C ALA A 97 -0.16 -1.72 -5.68
N VAL A 98 -0.99 -0.82 -5.15
CA VAL A 98 -0.99 0.60 -5.52
C VAL A 98 0.34 1.27 -5.14
N GLU A 99 0.84 1.04 -3.93
CA GLU A 99 2.11 1.61 -3.47
C GLU A 99 3.28 1.13 -4.34
N ARG A 100 3.34 -0.16 -4.64
CA ARG A 100 4.37 -0.73 -5.50
C ARG A 100 4.35 -0.10 -6.89
N ARG A 101 3.16 0.01 -7.50
CA ARG A 101 3.02 0.65 -8.82
C ARG A 101 3.40 2.13 -8.78
N LEU A 102 3.06 2.83 -7.71
CA LEU A 102 3.43 4.22 -7.52
C LEU A 102 4.95 4.41 -7.40
N ILE A 103 5.64 3.48 -6.73
CA ILE A 103 7.10 3.46 -6.66
C ILE A 103 7.73 3.19 -8.02
N GLU A 104 7.14 2.32 -8.84
CA GLU A 104 7.61 2.09 -10.22
C GLU A 104 7.49 3.37 -11.07
N LEU A 105 6.43 4.16 -10.90
CA LEU A 105 6.19 5.39 -11.64
C LEU A 105 7.04 6.57 -11.15
N LEU A 106 7.19 6.72 -9.83
CA LEU A 106 7.75 7.91 -9.20
C LEU A 106 9.06 7.66 -8.43
N GLY A 107 9.53 6.42 -8.40
CA GLY A 107 10.71 6.04 -7.64
C GLY A 107 10.53 6.26 -6.13
N PRO A 108 11.56 6.77 -5.42
CA PRO A 108 11.51 6.94 -3.96
C PRO A 108 10.38 7.84 -3.46
N LEU A 109 9.86 8.72 -4.31
CA LEU A 109 8.74 9.58 -3.96
C LEU A 109 7.47 8.78 -3.64
N GLY A 110 7.23 7.68 -4.37
CA GLY A 110 6.10 6.79 -4.13
C GLY A 110 6.01 6.30 -2.69
N LYS A 111 7.15 6.03 -2.05
CA LYS A 111 7.21 5.60 -0.64
C LYS A 111 6.72 6.65 0.35
N LYS A 112 6.78 7.93 0.00
CA LYS A 112 6.32 9.01 0.88
C LYS A 112 4.81 8.99 1.11
N LEU A 113 4.04 8.37 0.23
CA LEU A 113 2.61 8.18 0.43
C LEU A 113 2.28 7.39 1.71
N HIS A 114 3.18 6.50 2.13
CA HIS A 114 3.00 5.70 3.34
C HIS A 114 3.23 6.48 4.64
N THR A 115 3.76 7.70 4.56
CA THR A 115 4.03 8.55 5.72
C THR A 115 2.77 8.82 6.54
N GLY A 116 2.81 8.51 7.83
CA GLY A 116 1.67 8.71 8.74
C GLY A 116 0.47 7.77 8.49
N ARG A 117 0.61 6.76 7.65
CA ARG A 117 -0.42 5.79 7.37
C ARG A 117 -0.21 4.55 8.23
N CYS A 118 -1.07 4.36 9.21
CA CYS A 118 -1.02 3.22 10.12
C CYS A 118 -2.30 2.39 9.97
N LEU A 119 -2.18 1.17 9.49
CA LEU A 119 -3.32 0.26 9.33
C LEU A 119 -4.00 -0.08 10.66
N LEU A 120 -3.25 -0.10 11.77
CA LEU A 120 -3.81 -0.36 13.11
C LEU A 120 -4.86 0.67 13.53
N TYR A 121 -4.70 1.93 13.10
CA TYR A 121 -5.60 3.03 13.46
C TYR A 121 -6.60 3.40 12.36
N THR A 122 -6.39 2.92 11.13
CA THR A 122 -7.23 3.24 9.97
C THR A 122 -8.16 2.10 9.56
N SER A 123 -7.83 0.85 9.96
CA SER A 123 -8.69 -0.31 9.71
C SER A 123 -9.57 -0.58 10.93
N PRO A 124 -10.88 -0.86 10.74
CA PRO A 124 -11.75 -1.26 11.84
C PRO A 124 -11.24 -2.54 12.46
N SER A 125 -11.08 -2.55 13.77
CA SER A 125 -10.70 -3.72 14.55
C SER A 125 -11.91 -4.33 15.26
N PRO A 126 -11.85 -5.57 15.73
CA PRO A 126 -12.92 -6.15 16.54
C PRO A 126 -13.24 -5.33 17.80
N ARG A 127 -12.34 -4.48 18.26
CA ARG A 127 -12.57 -3.55 19.37
C ARG A 127 -13.42 -2.35 18.95
N ASP A 128 -13.35 -1.94 17.69
CA ASP A 128 -14.10 -0.80 17.16
C ASP A 128 -15.54 -1.21 16.84
N ILE A 129 -15.77 -2.50 16.56
CA ILE A 129 -17.08 -3.09 16.26
C ILE A 129 -17.92 -3.31 17.53
N SER A 130 -17.30 -3.41 18.71
CA SER A 130 -18.02 -3.39 19.97
C SER A 130 -18.64 -2.00 20.15
N GLY A 131 -19.95 -1.90 19.95
CA GLY A 131 -20.74 -0.67 19.98
C GLY A 131 -20.49 0.27 21.15
N PRO A 132 -21.16 1.42 21.22
CA PRO A 132 -20.82 2.46 22.18
C PRO A 132 -20.74 1.86 23.59
N ARG A 133 -19.59 2.00 24.23
CA ARG A 133 -19.44 1.67 25.64
C ARG A 133 -20.50 2.46 26.38
N MET A 134 -21.52 1.75 26.87
CA MET A 134 -22.44 2.35 27.81
C MET A 134 -21.62 2.95 28.96
N PRO A 135 -21.79 4.25 29.29
CA PRO A 135 -21.16 4.80 30.46
C PRO A 135 -21.58 3.96 31.65
N SER A 136 -20.60 3.41 32.35
CA SER A 136 -20.84 2.76 33.63
C SER A 136 -21.49 3.80 34.57
N SER A 137 -22.77 3.67 34.81
CA SER A 137 -23.44 4.42 35.84
C SER A 137 -22.86 3.97 37.18
N ALA A 138 -22.06 4.84 37.80
CA ALA A 138 -21.70 4.74 39.18
C ALA A 138 -22.92 5.00 40.06
#